data_2ebcb7e68aef0c8e549480e84b33878b
#
_entry.id   2ebcb7e68aef0c8e549480e84b33878b
#
_cell.length_a   1.000
_cell.length_b   1.000
_cell.length_c   1.000
_cell.angle_alpha   90.00
_cell.angle_beta   90.00
_cell.angle_gamma   90.00
#
_symmetry.space_group_name_H-M   'P 1'
#
loop_
_entity.id
_entity.type
_entity.pdbx_description
1 polymer ?
#
loop_
_entity_poly.entity_id
_entity_poly.type
_entity_poly.pdbx_seq_one_letter_code
_entity_poly.pdbx_strand_id
1 'polypeptide(L)'
;MTPLAPGSVSLRLYPHDLPATEQVEVLRRQARRASEIGYDGVMVSEHHADFPGYLPNPVQLAGLLLDAMPTGWVAPCPMLLPLKPYALIAEDLAWLAAAYPGRVGVGFAAGALPVDFELAEVPFDEIVERFKTALPKIIDALRGHDPGPLGTDRAIRRLAADPMPILVAAQSAPACRRAARLGCGVLYDSLQASEVSARLGAAHREAGAETGRVLIRRVWIGPPPEAEMAAQMDHYRSYANEAATKNWTDDSLVHGDTPAAAAEALLAVLAESDCDTVNVRVHVNGLTPAQVDDQLTQHADGFVDEIGRAHV
;
A
#
# COMPACT_ATOMS: atom_id res chain seq x y z
N MET A 1 6.11 -15.36 4.18
CA MET A 1 5.60 -14.48 5.26
C MET A 1 4.13 -14.20 5.02
N THR A 2 3.32 -14.05 6.08
CA THR A 2 1.91 -13.65 6.00
C THR A 2 1.82 -12.24 5.41
N PRO A 3 0.88 -11.96 4.49
CA PRO A 3 0.73 -10.62 3.93
C PRO A 3 0.57 -9.55 5.02
N LEU A 4 1.24 -8.42 4.85
CA LEU A 4 1.13 -7.25 5.73
C LEU A 4 1.49 -7.49 7.21
N ALA A 5 2.17 -8.60 7.52
CA ALA A 5 2.60 -8.90 8.89
C ALA A 5 3.65 -7.86 9.36
N PRO A 6 3.72 -7.60 10.68
CA PRO A 6 4.84 -6.84 11.25
C PRO A 6 6.18 -7.42 10.80
N GLY A 7 7.14 -6.57 10.50
CA GLY A 7 8.46 -6.94 9.98
C GLY A 7 8.52 -7.19 8.47
N SER A 8 7.40 -7.16 7.74
CA SER A 8 7.44 -7.37 6.29
C SER A 8 8.04 -6.18 5.53
N VAL A 9 8.82 -6.50 4.50
CA VAL A 9 9.42 -5.55 3.56
C VAL A 9 8.79 -5.76 2.19
N SER A 10 8.05 -4.78 1.70
CA SER A 10 7.33 -4.88 0.44
C SER A 10 7.70 -3.77 -0.53
N LEU A 11 7.53 -4.02 -1.82
CA LEU A 11 7.73 -3.04 -2.88
C LEU A 11 6.39 -2.41 -3.29
N ARG A 12 6.36 -1.09 -3.45
CA ARG A 12 5.23 -0.38 -4.04
C ARG A 12 5.45 -0.24 -5.54
N LEU A 13 4.56 -0.83 -6.31
CA LEU A 13 4.57 -0.72 -7.77
C LEU A 13 3.65 0.40 -8.24
N TYR A 14 4.14 1.17 -9.19
CA TYR A 14 3.40 2.19 -9.90
C TYR A 14 3.51 1.97 -11.41
N PRO A 15 2.45 2.26 -12.16
CA PRO A 15 2.51 2.24 -13.60
C PRO A 15 3.45 3.33 -14.13
N HIS A 16 4.08 3.03 -15.26
CA HIS A 16 4.89 3.98 -16.02
C HIS A 16 4.02 4.67 -17.08
N ASP A 17 4.53 5.74 -17.66
CA ASP A 17 3.89 6.39 -18.81
C ASP A 17 4.19 5.58 -20.10
N LEU A 18 3.38 4.55 -20.30
CA LEU A 18 3.51 3.57 -21.40
C LEU A 18 2.13 3.21 -21.96
N PRO A 19 2.06 2.69 -23.22
CA PRO A 19 0.84 2.07 -23.72
C PRO A 19 0.33 0.98 -22.76
N ALA A 20 -0.99 0.88 -22.57
CA ALA A 20 -1.61 0.02 -21.54
C ALA A 20 -1.13 -1.45 -21.59
N THR A 21 -0.92 -2.01 -22.78
CA THR A 21 -0.40 -3.38 -22.96
C THR A 21 1.02 -3.54 -22.44
N GLU A 22 1.89 -2.60 -22.75
CA GLU A 22 3.28 -2.62 -22.30
C GLU A 22 3.37 -2.39 -20.78
N GLN A 23 2.54 -1.49 -20.26
CA GLN A 23 2.49 -1.16 -18.83
C GLN A 23 2.18 -2.37 -17.96
N VAL A 24 1.20 -3.19 -18.34
CA VAL A 24 0.87 -4.42 -17.60
C VAL A 24 2.05 -5.39 -17.59
N GLU A 25 2.73 -5.58 -18.74
CA GLU A 25 3.90 -6.46 -18.83
C GLU A 25 5.10 -5.95 -18.01
N VAL A 26 5.32 -4.65 -17.97
CA VAL A 26 6.37 -4.04 -17.12
C VAL A 26 6.06 -4.30 -15.65
N LEU A 27 4.84 -4.06 -15.19
CA LEU A 27 4.44 -4.30 -13.79
C LEU A 27 4.57 -5.78 -13.40
N ARG A 28 4.17 -6.70 -14.28
CA ARG A 28 4.35 -8.16 -14.06
C ARG A 28 5.84 -8.52 -13.92
N ARG A 29 6.70 -7.97 -14.77
CA ARG A 29 8.16 -8.18 -14.71
C ARG A 29 8.75 -7.63 -13.41
N GLN A 30 8.37 -6.40 -13.01
CA GLN A 30 8.84 -5.77 -11.79
C GLN A 30 8.36 -6.51 -10.55
N ALA A 31 7.12 -7.00 -10.52
CA ALA A 31 6.62 -7.84 -9.43
C ALA A 31 7.39 -9.17 -9.31
N ARG A 32 7.64 -9.84 -10.43
CA ARG A 32 8.49 -11.05 -10.46
C ARG A 32 9.87 -10.75 -9.90
N ARG A 33 10.50 -9.66 -10.37
CA ARG A 33 11.84 -9.26 -9.90
C ARG A 33 11.84 -8.97 -8.41
N ALA A 34 10.83 -8.27 -7.88
CA ALA A 34 10.70 -8.02 -6.44
C ALA A 34 10.68 -9.32 -5.64
N SER A 35 9.88 -10.30 -6.06
CA SER A 35 9.83 -11.63 -5.45
C SER A 35 11.19 -12.36 -5.49
N GLU A 36 11.90 -12.29 -6.61
CA GLU A 36 13.21 -12.95 -6.81
C GLU A 36 14.31 -12.35 -5.93
N ILE A 37 14.26 -11.05 -5.65
CA ILE A 37 15.27 -10.36 -4.83
C ILE A 37 14.93 -10.30 -3.34
N GLY A 38 13.87 -10.97 -2.91
CA GLY A 38 13.59 -11.18 -1.48
C GLY A 38 12.55 -10.26 -0.86
N TYR A 39 11.87 -9.39 -1.62
CA TYR A 39 10.71 -8.69 -1.09
C TYR A 39 9.62 -9.70 -0.68
N ASP A 40 9.00 -9.50 0.49
CA ASP A 40 7.92 -10.35 0.99
C ASP A 40 6.65 -10.23 0.13
N GLY A 41 6.46 -9.09 -0.52
CA GLY A 41 5.31 -8.85 -1.38
C GLY A 41 5.36 -7.51 -2.10
N VAL A 42 4.27 -7.22 -2.81
CA VAL A 42 4.10 -5.95 -3.51
C VAL A 42 2.75 -5.31 -3.18
N MET A 43 2.69 -3.97 -3.24
CA MET A 43 1.46 -3.22 -3.06
C MET A 43 1.17 -2.38 -4.30
N VAL A 44 -0.12 -2.25 -4.64
CA VAL A 44 -0.64 -1.39 -5.71
C VAL A 44 -1.82 -0.57 -5.21
N SER A 45 -1.91 0.69 -5.63
CA SER A 45 -2.95 1.62 -5.18
C SER A 45 -3.98 1.88 -6.26
N GLU A 46 -5.13 2.44 -5.87
CA GLU A 46 -6.25 2.78 -6.76
C GLU A 46 -6.36 4.29 -6.95
N HIS A 47 -6.41 4.72 -8.21
CA HIS A 47 -6.96 5.99 -8.68
C HIS A 47 -7.50 5.80 -10.10
N HIS A 48 -8.35 6.70 -10.54
CA HIS A 48 -9.08 6.61 -11.80
C HIS A 48 -8.70 7.75 -12.78
N ALA A 49 -9.30 7.75 -13.97
CA ALA A 49 -9.13 8.77 -15.01
C ALA A 49 -7.67 9.01 -15.43
N ASP A 50 -6.90 7.91 -15.56
CA ASP A 50 -5.48 7.97 -15.94
C ASP A 50 -4.65 8.91 -15.04
N PHE A 51 -4.99 8.91 -13.74
CA PHE A 51 -4.24 9.71 -12.77
C PHE A 51 -2.78 9.24 -12.74
N PRO A 52 -1.79 10.14 -12.96
CA PRO A 52 -0.41 9.75 -13.15
C PRO A 52 0.16 8.87 -12.04
N GLY A 53 0.67 7.71 -12.40
CA GLY A 53 1.27 6.75 -11.46
C GLY A 53 0.26 5.81 -10.78
N TYR A 54 -0.98 5.66 -11.27
CA TYR A 54 -1.99 4.78 -10.66
C TYR A 54 -2.82 4.01 -11.70
N LEU A 55 -3.46 2.92 -11.26
CA LEU A 55 -4.37 2.11 -12.08
C LEU A 55 -5.75 1.99 -11.41
N PRO A 56 -6.83 1.86 -12.22
CA PRO A 56 -8.20 1.93 -11.72
C PRO A 56 -8.72 0.62 -11.10
N ASN A 57 -8.07 -0.52 -11.33
CA ASN A 57 -8.54 -1.82 -10.81
C ASN A 57 -7.39 -2.61 -10.16
N PRO A 58 -7.05 -2.29 -8.89
CA PRO A 58 -5.95 -2.93 -8.21
C PRO A 58 -6.19 -4.41 -7.88
N VAL A 59 -7.44 -4.88 -7.80
CA VAL A 59 -7.75 -6.32 -7.57
C VAL A 59 -7.44 -7.14 -8.79
N GLN A 60 -7.85 -6.68 -9.99
CA GLN A 60 -7.49 -7.35 -11.25
C GLN A 60 -5.97 -7.37 -11.45
N LEU A 61 -5.33 -6.23 -11.22
CA LEU A 61 -3.88 -6.13 -11.30
C LEU A 61 -3.19 -7.10 -10.33
N ALA A 62 -3.66 -7.18 -9.07
CA ALA A 62 -3.09 -8.10 -8.08
C ALA A 62 -3.12 -9.55 -8.55
N GLY A 63 -4.18 -9.99 -9.22
CA GLY A 63 -4.24 -11.33 -9.84
C GLY A 63 -3.17 -11.53 -10.90
N LEU A 64 -2.97 -10.56 -11.79
CA LEU A 64 -1.94 -10.61 -12.83
C LEU A 64 -0.51 -10.61 -12.25
N LEU A 65 -0.29 -9.88 -11.15
CA LEU A 65 1.00 -9.85 -10.47
C LEU A 65 1.28 -11.17 -9.73
N LEU A 66 0.28 -11.72 -9.02
CA LEU A 66 0.40 -13.00 -8.32
C LEU A 66 0.72 -14.16 -9.26
N ASP A 67 0.15 -14.14 -10.47
CA ASP A 67 0.48 -15.10 -11.53
C ASP A 67 1.94 -15.00 -11.99
N ALA A 68 2.50 -13.79 -11.98
CA ALA A 68 3.88 -13.55 -12.38
C ALA A 68 4.91 -13.85 -11.28
N MET A 69 4.51 -13.77 -10.00
CA MET A 69 5.41 -13.90 -8.86
C MET A 69 5.56 -15.35 -8.41
N PRO A 70 6.78 -15.92 -8.36
CA PRO A 70 6.98 -17.28 -7.86
C PRO A 70 6.62 -17.45 -6.38
N THR A 71 6.90 -16.42 -5.57
CA THR A 71 6.64 -16.38 -4.11
C THR A 71 6.14 -15.02 -3.69
N GLY A 72 5.83 -14.87 -2.39
CA GLY A 72 5.39 -13.59 -1.82
C GLY A 72 3.91 -13.31 -2.03
N TRP A 73 3.47 -12.15 -1.61
CA TRP A 73 2.08 -11.73 -1.58
C TRP A 73 1.85 -10.44 -2.38
N VAL A 74 0.60 -10.18 -2.72
CA VAL A 74 0.16 -8.90 -3.32
C VAL A 74 -0.96 -8.31 -2.47
N ALA A 75 -0.92 -6.99 -2.26
CA ALA A 75 -2.00 -6.26 -1.63
C ALA A 75 -2.46 -5.09 -2.53
N PRO A 76 -3.73 -5.09 -2.99
CA PRO A 76 -4.43 -3.87 -3.37
C PRO A 76 -4.47 -2.93 -2.16
N CYS A 77 -3.59 -1.90 -2.12
CA CYS A 77 -3.38 -1.11 -0.91
C CYS A 77 -2.82 0.30 -1.20
N PRO A 78 -3.63 1.37 -0.94
CA PRO A 78 -5.02 1.30 -0.57
C PRO A 78 -5.98 1.21 -1.77
N MET A 79 -7.13 0.57 -1.52
CA MET A 79 -8.33 0.69 -2.34
C MET A 79 -9.23 1.79 -1.79
N LEU A 80 -9.96 2.46 -2.66
CA LEU A 80 -10.90 3.53 -2.30
C LEU A 80 -12.27 2.93 -1.95
N LEU A 81 -12.43 2.51 -0.70
CA LEU A 81 -13.62 1.76 -0.25
C LEU A 81 -14.97 2.42 -0.55
N PRO A 82 -15.13 3.78 -0.54
CA PRO A 82 -16.42 4.40 -0.83
C PRO A 82 -16.87 4.34 -2.29
N LEU A 83 -15.99 3.98 -3.24
CA LEU A 83 -16.32 4.01 -4.67
C LEU A 83 -17.31 2.91 -5.11
N LYS A 84 -17.31 1.78 -4.39
CA LYS A 84 -18.11 0.60 -4.73
C LYS A 84 -18.84 0.05 -3.50
N PRO A 85 -19.97 -0.65 -3.67
CA PRO A 85 -20.56 -1.42 -2.59
C PRO A 85 -19.55 -2.38 -1.95
N TYR A 86 -19.42 -2.34 -0.62
CA TYR A 86 -18.45 -3.18 0.11
C TYR A 86 -18.61 -4.68 -0.20
N ALA A 87 -19.85 -5.13 -0.46
CA ALA A 87 -20.13 -6.52 -0.76
C ALA A 87 -19.44 -7.01 -2.04
N LEU A 88 -19.47 -6.19 -3.10
CA LEU A 88 -18.81 -6.53 -4.37
C LEU A 88 -17.29 -6.54 -4.22
N ILE A 89 -16.74 -5.58 -3.46
CA ILE A 89 -15.29 -5.57 -3.16
C ILE A 89 -14.91 -6.81 -2.35
N ALA A 90 -15.73 -7.21 -1.38
CA ALA A 90 -15.47 -8.40 -0.57
C ALA A 90 -15.48 -9.68 -1.42
N GLU A 91 -16.42 -9.84 -2.34
CA GLU A 91 -16.47 -10.97 -3.27
C GLU A 91 -15.23 -10.99 -4.18
N ASP A 92 -14.90 -9.87 -4.82
CA ASP A 92 -13.70 -9.75 -5.68
C ASP A 92 -12.42 -10.19 -4.94
N LEU A 93 -12.21 -9.69 -3.73
CA LEU A 93 -11.04 -10.03 -2.89
C LEU A 93 -11.08 -11.48 -2.41
N ALA A 94 -12.24 -12.00 -2.01
CA ALA A 94 -12.38 -13.37 -1.54
C ALA A 94 -12.06 -14.39 -2.64
N TRP A 95 -12.54 -14.15 -3.87
CA TRP A 95 -12.24 -15.00 -5.02
C TRP A 95 -10.77 -14.89 -5.45
N LEU A 96 -10.15 -13.72 -5.35
CA LEU A 96 -8.71 -13.57 -5.53
C LEU A 96 -7.93 -14.39 -4.48
N ALA A 97 -8.32 -14.30 -3.19
CA ALA A 97 -7.69 -15.05 -2.12
C ALA A 97 -7.94 -16.57 -2.24
N ALA A 98 -9.06 -16.98 -2.83
CA ALA A 98 -9.32 -18.40 -3.12
C ALA A 98 -8.41 -18.95 -4.23
N ALA A 99 -8.07 -18.11 -5.23
CA ALA A 99 -7.11 -18.46 -6.28
C ALA A 99 -5.66 -18.49 -5.77
N TYR A 100 -5.32 -17.64 -4.79
CA TYR A 100 -3.96 -17.51 -4.23
C TYR A 100 -3.98 -17.56 -2.69
N PRO A 101 -4.22 -18.75 -2.10
CA PRO A 101 -4.33 -18.92 -0.65
C PRO A 101 -3.11 -18.40 0.12
N GLY A 102 -3.36 -17.60 1.16
CA GLY A 102 -2.30 -17.04 2.01
C GLY A 102 -1.41 -15.97 1.35
N ARG A 103 -1.73 -15.54 0.12
CA ARG A 103 -0.92 -14.60 -0.65
C ARG A 103 -1.60 -13.25 -0.95
N VAL A 104 -2.77 -12.99 -0.38
CA VAL A 104 -3.53 -11.76 -0.61
C VAL A 104 -3.73 -11.00 0.69
N GLY A 105 -3.36 -9.72 0.70
CA GLY A 105 -3.75 -8.75 1.72
C GLY A 105 -4.51 -7.60 1.07
N VAL A 106 -5.05 -6.67 1.86
CA VAL A 106 -5.73 -5.49 1.34
C VAL A 106 -5.55 -4.29 2.25
N GLY A 107 -5.55 -3.09 1.68
CA GLY A 107 -5.63 -1.85 2.42
C GLY A 107 -6.79 -0.98 1.94
N PHE A 108 -7.44 -0.23 2.84
CA PHE A 108 -8.56 0.64 2.51
C PHE A 108 -8.28 2.08 2.87
N ALA A 109 -8.69 3.00 1.99
CA ALA A 109 -8.69 4.45 2.19
C ALA A 109 -10.07 5.04 1.90
N ALA A 110 -10.32 6.23 2.46
CA ALA A 110 -11.52 6.99 2.12
C ALA A 110 -11.44 7.62 0.74
N GLY A 111 -10.24 7.95 0.26
CA GLY A 111 -10.00 8.72 -0.96
C GLY A 111 -9.96 10.22 -0.71
N ALA A 112 -9.45 10.96 -1.70
CA ALA A 112 -9.29 12.42 -1.61
C ALA A 112 -9.44 13.16 -2.95
N LEU A 113 -9.37 12.47 -4.10
CA LEU A 113 -9.46 13.11 -5.42
C LEU A 113 -10.92 13.15 -5.89
N PRO A 114 -11.49 14.34 -6.14
CA PRO A 114 -12.90 14.45 -6.57
C PRO A 114 -13.23 13.65 -7.82
N VAL A 115 -12.32 13.56 -8.79
CA VAL A 115 -12.53 12.83 -10.05
C VAL A 115 -12.82 11.34 -9.85
N ASP A 116 -12.20 10.70 -8.85
CA ASP A 116 -12.47 9.29 -8.54
C ASP A 116 -13.95 9.07 -8.18
N PHE A 117 -14.51 10.02 -7.42
CA PHE A 117 -15.90 9.94 -6.93
C PHE A 117 -16.92 10.37 -7.99
N GLU A 118 -16.57 11.36 -8.81
CA GLU A 118 -17.40 11.77 -9.96
C GLU A 118 -17.62 10.59 -10.92
N LEU A 119 -16.55 9.87 -11.28
CA LEU A 119 -16.64 8.68 -12.14
C LEU A 119 -17.42 7.52 -11.52
N ALA A 120 -17.41 7.41 -10.21
CA ALA A 120 -18.15 6.40 -9.46
C ALA A 120 -19.60 6.84 -9.13
N GLU A 121 -20.01 8.05 -9.53
CA GLU A 121 -21.31 8.66 -9.21
C GLU A 121 -21.55 8.74 -7.67
N VAL A 122 -20.49 8.95 -6.90
CA VAL A 122 -20.54 9.05 -5.44
C VAL A 122 -20.38 10.52 -5.03
N PRO A 123 -21.34 11.10 -4.27
CA PRO A 123 -21.20 12.45 -3.75
C PRO A 123 -19.95 12.61 -2.87
N PHE A 124 -19.13 13.61 -3.18
CA PHE A 124 -17.85 13.79 -2.52
C PHE A 124 -17.96 14.13 -1.03
N ASP A 125 -19.04 14.76 -0.61
CA ASP A 125 -19.35 15.06 0.79
C ASP A 125 -19.77 13.85 1.61
N GLU A 126 -20.17 12.74 0.98
CA GLU A 126 -20.57 11.51 1.65
C GLU A 126 -19.40 10.52 1.91
N ILE A 127 -18.23 10.75 1.32
CA ILE A 127 -17.14 9.74 1.31
C ILE A 127 -16.71 9.28 2.69
N VAL A 128 -16.61 10.20 3.65
CA VAL A 128 -16.18 9.90 5.02
C VAL A 128 -17.21 9.02 5.74
N GLU A 129 -18.50 9.31 5.55
CA GLU A 129 -19.57 8.53 6.16
C GLU A 129 -19.72 7.16 5.50
N ARG A 130 -19.63 7.10 4.17
CA ARG A 130 -19.60 5.83 3.42
C ARG A 130 -18.44 4.95 3.86
N PHE A 131 -17.23 5.53 3.99
CA PHE A 131 -16.07 4.80 4.49
C PHE A 131 -16.28 4.24 5.90
N LYS A 132 -16.76 5.08 6.84
CA LYS A 132 -17.03 4.66 8.23
C LYS A 132 -18.07 3.56 8.33
N THR A 133 -19.09 3.60 7.47
CA THR A 133 -20.17 2.63 7.43
C THR A 133 -19.77 1.32 6.76
N ALA A 134 -18.99 1.39 5.69
CA ALA A 134 -18.58 0.21 4.93
C ALA A 134 -17.42 -0.55 5.59
N LEU A 135 -16.50 0.16 6.27
CA LEU A 135 -15.28 -0.43 6.81
C LEU A 135 -15.52 -1.61 7.76
N PRO A 136 -16.36 -1.54 8.80
CA PRO A 136 -16.61 -2.68 9.66
C PRO A 136 -17.25 -3.85 8.90
N LYS A 137 -18.17 -3.58 7.98
CA LYS A 137 -18.87 -4.61 7.20
C LYS A 137 -17.93 -5.41 6.29
N ILE A 138 -17.02 -4.71 5.59
CA ILE A 138 -16.06 -5.41 4.72
C ILE A 138 -15.03 -6.18 5.54
N ILE A 139 -14.62 -5.69 6.71
CA ILE A 139 -13.73 -6.40 7.61
C ILE A 139 -14.37 -7.69 8.11
N ASP A 140 -15.63 -7.64 8.53
CA ASP A 140 -16.36 -8.83 8.98
C ASP A 140 -16.48 -9.85 7.84
N ALA A 141 -16.83 -9.40 6.63
CA ALA A 141 -16.90 -10.27 5.45
C ALA A 141 -15.54 -10.93 5.13
N LEU A 142 -14.45 -10.13 5.09
CA LEU A 142 -13.11 -10.62 4.75
C LEU A 142 -12.44 -11.46 5.86
N ARG A 143 -13.06 -11.55 7.03
CA ARG A 143 -12.65 -12.45 8.14
C ARG A 143 -13.62 -13.61 8.35
N GLY A 144 -14.66 -13.71 7.56
CA GLY A 144 -15.70 -14.72 7.74
C GLY A 144 -16.51 -14.57 9.04
N HIS A 145 -16.47 -13.38 9.66
CA HIS A 145 -17.34 -13.00 10.79
C HIS A 145 -18.64 -12.50 10.21
N ASP A 146 -19.77 -12.76 10.76
CA ASP A 146 -21.12 -12.29 10.36
C ASP A 146 -21.22 -11.64 8.94
N PRO A 147 -20.97 -12.40 7.86
CA PRO A 147 -20.93 -11.84 6.51
C PRO A 147 -22.34 -11.50 5.96
N GLY A 148 -23.40 -11.69 6.75
CA GLY A 148 -24.77 -11.44 6.34
C GLY A 148 -25.14 -12.23 5.08
N PRO A 149 -25.79 -11.60 4.06
CA PRO A 149 -26.13 -12.27 2.81
C PRO A 149 -24.96 -12.87 2.05
N LEU A 150 -23.73 -12.32 2.23
CA LEU A 150 -22.49 -12.83 1.64
C LEU A 150 -22.10 -14.21 2.17
N GLY A 151 -22.65 -14.65 3.32
CA GLY A 151 -22.34 -15.94 3.92
C GLY A 151 -22.71 -17.17 3.07
N THR A 152 -23.44 -17.01 1.98
CA THR A 152 -23.71 -18.08 1.00
C THR A 152 -22.58 -18.22 -0.02
N ASP A 153 -21.73 -17.19 -0.22
CA ASP A 153 -20.59 -17.25 -1.13
C ASP A 153 -19.50 -18.18 -0.59
N ARG A 154 -18.96 -19.05 -1.47
CA ARG A 154 -17.99 -20.08 -1.09
C ARG A 154 -16.63 -19.51 -0.75
N ALA A 155 -16.19 -18.43 -1.44
CA ALA A 155 -14.92 -17.78 -1.22
C ALA A 155 -14.96 -16.96 0.09
N ILE A 156 -16.06 -16.26 0.36
CA ILE A 156 -16.28 -15.54 1.64
C ILE A 156 -16.25 -16.53 2.82
N ARG A 157 -16.97 -17.66 2.73
CA ARG A 157 -16.97 -18.67 3.80
C ARG A 157 -15.58 -19.24 4.10
N ARG A 158 -14.73 -19.37 3.07
CA ARG A 158 -13.36 -19.86 3.25
C ARG A 158 -12.53 -18.94 4.16
N LEU A 159 -12.81 -17.64 4.16
CA LEU A 159 -12.08 -16.65 4.94
C LEU A 159 -12.26 -16.79 6.47
N ALA A 160 -13.25 -17.55 6.94
CA ALA A 160 -13.35 -17.92 8.36
C ALA A 160 -12.18 -18.78 8.85
N ALA A 161 -11.59 -19.58 7.97
CA ALA A 161 -10.42 -20.42 8.28
C ALA A 161 -9.08 -19.75 7.89
N ASP A 162 -9.10 -18.80 6.98
CA ASP A 162 -7.93 -18.08 6.46
C ASP A 162 -8.27 -16.58 6.29
N PRO A 163 -8.38 -15.83 7.40
CA PRO A 163 -8.80 -14.44 7.39
C PRO A 163 -7.83 -13.56 6.61
N MET A 164 -8.38 -12.62 5.84
CA MET A 164 -7.56 -11.70 5.05
C MET A 164 -6.91 -10.64 5.95
N PRO A 165 -5.59 -10.43 5.87
CA PRO A 165 -4.92 -9.31 6.52
C PRO A 165 -5.34 -7.96 5.92
N ILE A 166 -5.65 -6.98 6.79
CA ILE A 166 -6.23 -5.70 6.39
C ILE A 166 -5.47 -4.52 7.00
N LEU A 167 -5.15 -3.53 6.16
CA LEU A 167 -4.66 -2.22 6.57
C LEU A 167 -5.73 -1.14 6.38
N VAL A 168 -5.63 -0.08 7.16
CA VAL A 168 -6.42 1.14 7.01
C VAL A 168 -5.47 2.33 6.85
N ALA A 169 -5.62 3.10 5.78
CA ALA A 169 -4.94 4.39 5.65
C ALA A 169 -5.54 5.36 6.69
N ALA A 170 -4.75 5.70 7.72
CA ALA A 170 -5.21 6.44 8.89
C ALA A 170 -4.32 7.65 9.14
N GLN A 171 -4.89 8.87 8.94
CA GLN A 171 -4.16 10.13 9.05
C GLN A 171 -4.53 10.91 10.34
N SER A 172 -5.16 10.25 11.31
CA SER A 172 -5.51 10.86 12.61
C SER A 172 -5.55 9.83 13.73
N ALA A 173 -5.27 10.24 14.95
CA ALA A 173 -5.31 9.37 16.12
C ALA A 173 -6.68 8.67 16.34
N PRO A 174 -7.84 9.33 16.14
CA PRO A 174 -9.12 8.63 16.17
C PRO A 174 -9.26 7.53 15.10
N ALA A 175 -8.72 7.75 13.88
CA ALA A 175 -8.73 6.74 12.82
C ALA A 175 -7.81 5.55 13.16
N CYS A 176 -6.61 5.81 13.71
CA CYS A 176 -5.69 4.77 14.16
C CYS A 176 -6.30 3.93 15.29
N ARG A 177 -6.90 4.56 16.28
CA ARG A 177 -7.63 3.84 17.37
C ARG A 177 -8.80 3.03 16.83
N ARG A 178 -9.51 3.51 15.80
CA ARG A 178 -10.58 2.73 15.16
C ARG A 178 -10.03 1.52 14.41
N ALA A 179 -8.95 1.69 13.65
CA ALA A 179 -8.26 0.57 12.97
C ALA A 179 -7.84 -0.51 13.97
N ALA A 180 -7.23 -0.11 15.09
CA ALA A 180 -6.84 -1.01 16.18
C ALA A 180 -8.02 -1.82 16.74
N ARG A 181 -9.14 -1.14 17.11
CA ARG A 181 -10.35 -1.82 17.61
C ARG A 181 -10.96 -2.78 16.60
N LEU A 182 -10.78 -2.54 15.31
CA LEU A 182 -11.20 -3.43 14.24
C LEU A 182 -10.14 -4.50 13.92
N GLY A 183 -9.05 -4.57 14.68
CA GLY A 183 -7.96 -5.52 14.47
C GLY A 183 -7.21 -5.33 13.15
N CYS A 184 -7.20 -4.10 12.59
CA CYS A 184 -6.51 -3.77 11.35
C CYS A 184 -5.18 -3.09 11.64
N GLY A 185 -4.20 -3.32 10.76
CA GLY A 185 -2.99 -2.50 10.71
C GLY A 185 -3.26 -1.11 10.13
N VAL A 186 -2.25 -0.26 10.16
CA VAL A 186 -2.33 1.11 9.63
C VAL A 186 -1.29 1.34 8.54
N LEU A 187 -1.66 2.18 7.58
CA LEU A 187 -0.80 2.61 6.48
C LEU A 187 -0.61 4.12 6.55
N TYR A 188 0.64 4.56 6.51
CA TYR A 188 1.03 5.97 6.52
C TYR A 188 1.53 6.42 5.15
N ASP A 189 1.27 7.69 4.84
CA ASP A 189 1.65 8.35 3.59
C ASP A 189 3.18 8.46 3.47
N SER A 190 3.69 8.40 2.24
CA SER A 190 5.12 8.54 1.94
C SER A 190 5.69 9.93 2.22
N LEU A 191 4.84 10.96 2.23
CA LEU A 191 5.24 12.36 2.46
C LEU A 191 5.09 12.79 3.93
N GLN A 192 4.57 11.90 4.79
CA GLN A 192 4.32 12.21 6.19
C GLN A 192 5.61 12.24 7.01
N ALA A 193 5.75 13.28 7.85
CA ALA A 193 6.86 13.40 8.78
C ALA A 193 6.91 12.21 9.76
N SER A 194 8.12 11.78 10.13
CA SER A 194 8.35 10.61 11.02
C SER A 194 7.67 10.80 12.38
N GLU A 195 7.75 11.98 12.97
CA GLU A 195 7.14 12.29 14.28
C GLU A 195 5.59 12.21 14.24
N VAL A 196 4.99 12.55 13.08
CA VAL A 196 3.54 12.40 12.88
C VAL A 196 3.19 10.92 12.84
N SER A 197 3.94 10.10 12.11
CA SER A 197 3.76 8.65 12.05
C SER A 197 3.92 8.02 13.43
N ALA A 198 4.96 8.39 14.19
CA ALA A 198 5.21 7.90 15.54
C ALA A 198 4.04 8.21 16.49
N ARG A 199 3.53 9.45 16.46
CA ARG A 199 2.37 9.85 17.27
C ARG A 199 1.09 9.08 16.90
N LEU A 200 0.88 8.82 15.61
CA LEU A 200 -0.26 8.04 15.14
C LEU A 200 -0.11 6.56 15.50
N GLY A 201 1.12 6.02 15.41
CA GLY A 201 1.47 4.67 15.82
C GLY A 201 1.25 4.45 17.32
N ALA A 202 1.62 5.42 18.16
CA ALA A 202 1.32 5.38 19.60
C ALA A 202 -0.19 5.24 19.86
N ALA A 203 -1.02 6.03 19.17
CA ALA A 203 -2.49 5.94 19.32
C ALA A 203 -3.06 4.59 18.85
N HIS A 204 -2.42 3.91 17.90
CA HIS A 204 -2.77 2.56 17.44
C HIS A 204 -2.42 1.51 18.51
N ARG A 205 -1.19 1.55 19.05
CA ARG A 205 -0.74 0.63 20.10
C ARG A 205 -1.51 0.80 21.41
N GLU A 206 -1.73 2.05 21.85
CA GLU A 206 -2.51 2.35 23.05
C GLU A 206 -3.94 1.79 22.98
N ALA A 207 -4.47 1.61 21.78
CA ALA A 207 -5.77 0.96 21.57
C ALA A 207 -5.69 -0.58 21.53
N GLY A 208 -4.54 -1.19 21.83
CA GLY A 208 -4.33 -2.63 21.93
C GLY A 208 -4.02 -3.35 20.61
N ALA A 209 -3.55 -2.64 19.60
CA ALA A 209 -3.22 -3.27 18.32
C ALA A 209 -1.85 -3.97 18.34
N GLU A 210 -1.83 -5.19 17.80
CA GLU A 210 -0.62 -6.00 17.53
C GLU A 210 -0.34 -6.13 16.02
N THR A 211 -1.12 -5.45 15.19
CA THR A 211 -1.03 -5.46 13.72
C THR A 211 -0.05 -4.44 13.20
N GLY A 212 0.45 -4.64 11.96
CA GLY A 212 1.51 -3.84 11.36
C GLY A 212 1.22 -2.34 11.25
N ARG A 213 2.25 -1.55 11.42
CA ARG A 213 2.28 -0.11 11.14
C ARG A 213 3.19 0.10 9.94
N VAL A 214 2.57 0.25 8.79
CA VAL A 214 3.25 0.27 7.49
C VAL A 214 3.61 1.70 7.12
N LEU A 215 4.90 1.96 6.95
CA LEU A 215 5.44 3.20 6.40
C LEU A 215 5.69 3.04 4.90
N ILE A 216 5.10 3.91 4.09
CA ILE A 216 5.54 4.04 2.70
C ILE A 216 6.74 4.96 2.71
N ARG A 217 7.86 4.55 2.07
CA ARG A 217 9.03 5.43 1.91
C ARG A 217 9.64 5.30 0.53
N ARG A 218 9.97 6.45 -0.03
CA ARG A 218 10.77 6.53 -1.24
C ARG A 218 12.21 6.24 -0.86
N VAL A 219 12.84 5.28 -1.56
CA VAL A 219 14.23 4.89 -1.35
C VAL A 219 14.96 4.95 -2.68
N TRP A 220 16.17 5.50 -2.65
CA TRP A 220 17.02 5.58 -3.84
C TRP A 220 18.48 5.29 -3.48
N ILE A 221 19.14 4.47 -4.29
CA ILE A 221 20.56 4.14 -4.15
C ILE A 221 21.33 4.81 -5.28
N GLY A 222 22.40 5.54 -4.95
CA GLY A 222 23.14 6.38 -5.88
C GLY A 222 22.49 7.76 -6.10
N PRO A 223 22.90 8.53 -7.13
CA PRO A 223 22.40 9.88 -7.37
C PRO A 223 20.89 9.90 -7.60
N PRO A 224 20.10 10.63 -6.79
CA PRO A 224 18.65 10.64 -6.89
C PRO A 224 18.16 11.39 -8.14
N PRO A 225 16.96 11.05 -8.67
CA PRO A 225 16.35 11.73 -9.81
C PRO A 225 15.67 13.04 -9.35
N GLU A 226 16.45 14.04 -9.02
CA GLU A 226 15.99 15.29 -8.38
C GLU A 226 14.96 16.05 -9.21
N ALA A 227 15.13 16.10 -10.54
CA ALA A 227 14.23 16.81 -11.43
C ALA A 227 12.83 16.15 -11.48
N GLU A 228 12.79 14.84 -11.60
CA GLU A 228 11.54 14.06 -11.62
C GLU A 228 10.85 14.11 -10.25
N MET A 229 11.62 14.07 -9.16
CA MET A 229 11.11 14.23 -7.80
C MET A 229 10.47 15.60 -7.58
N ALA A 230 11.14 16.68 -8.00
CA ALA A 230 10.61 18.03 -7.90
C ALA A 230 9.31 18.17 -8.71
N ALA A 231 9.29 17.70 -9.96
CA ALA A 231 8.11 17.74 -10.81
C ALA A 231 6.94 16.94 -10.20
N GLN A 232 7.20 15.79 -9.59
CA GLN A 232 6.16 15.01 -8.92
C GLN A 232 5.63 15.72 -7.67
N MET A 233 6.47 16.39 -6.89
CA MET A 233 6.04 17.16 -5.72
C MET A 233 5.18 18.36 -6.13
N ASP A 234 5.54 19.07 -7.19
CA ASP A 234 4.72 20.16 -7.74
C ASP A 234 3.36 19.65 -8.22
N HIS A 235 3.34 18.48 -8.88
CA HIS A 235 2.10 17.84 -9.26
C HIS A 235 1.24 17.49 -8.03
N TYR A 236 1.81 16.90 -6.98
CA TYR A 236 1.07 16.59 -5.75
C TYR A 236 0.50 17.83 -5.07
N ARG A 237 1.26 18.93 -5.00
CA ARG A 237 0.79 20.20 -4.45
C ARG A 237 -0.35 20.83 -5.27
N SER A 238 -0.40 20.58 -6.58
CA SER A 238 -1.40 21.19 -7.47
C SER A 238 -2.84 20.73 -7.19
N TYR A 239 -3.05 19.55 -6.60
CA TYR A 239 -4.37 19.00 -6.28
C TYR A 239 -4.60 18.71 -4.79
N ALA A 240 -3.53 18.72 -3.99
CA ALA A 240 -3.66 18.45 -2.56
C ALA A 240 -4.36 19.58 -1.84
N ASN A 241 -5.27 19.26 -0.95
CA ASN A 241 -5.88 20.25 -0.09
C ASN A 241 -4.99 20.55 1.13
N GLU A 242 -5.26 21.66 1.82
CA GLU A 242 -4.49 22.11 3.00
C GLU A 242 -4.43 21.05 4.11
N ALA A 243 -5.48 20.27 4.30
CA ALA A 243 -5.51 19.23 5.31
C ALA A 243 -4.55 18.06 4.99
N ALA A 244 -4.38 17.74 3.70
CA ALA A 244 -3.45 16.72 3.25
C ALA A 244 -2.00 17.19 3.39
N THR A 245 -1.71 18.42 2.97
CA THR A 245 -0.34 18.96 2.98
C THR A 245 0.19 19.33 4.36
N LYS A 246 -0.69 19.53 5.34
CA LYS A 246 -0.33 19.94 6.70
C LYS A 246 0.72 19.05 7.38
N ASN A 247 0.74 17.77 7.06
CA ASN A 247 1.63 16.76 7.67
C ASN A 247 2.76 16.34 6.72
N TRP A 248 2.88 16.98 5.56
CA TRP A 248 3.93 16.65 4.60
C TRP A 248 5.24 17.34 4.96
N THR A 249 6.34 16.65 4.67
CA THR A 249 7.68 17.23 4.60
C THR A 249 8.09 17.33 3.14
N ASP A 250 9.04 18.21 2.84
CA ASP A 250 9.62 18.28 1.47
C ASP A 250 10.55 17.10 1.19
N ASP A 251 11.08 16.47 2.24
CA ASP A 251 12.01 15.34 2.15
C ASP A 251 11.36 14.04 2.65
N SER A 252 10.85 13.29 1.71
CA SER A 252 10.36 11.91 1.94
C SER A 252 11.31 10.85 1.37
N LEU A 253 12.47 11.28 0.82
CA LEU A 253 13.48 10.40 0.23
C LEU A 253 14.42 9.86 1.30
N VAL A 254 14.55 8.55 1.35
CA VAL A 254 15.66 7.86 1.98
C VAL A 254 16.72 7.61 0.90
N HIS A 255 17.92 8.09 1.10
CA HIS A 255 19.00 8.03 0.12
C HIS A 255 20.27 7.46 0.74
N GLY A 256 21.02 6.70 -0.06
CA GLY A 256 22.35 6.22 0.24
C GLY A 256 23.17 5.96 -1.01
N ASP A 257 24.48 6.21 -0.98
CA ASP A 257 25.35 5.96 -2.13
C ASP A 257 25.61 4.46 -2.38
N THR A 258 25.26 3.63 -1.40
CA THR A 258 25.37 2.16 -1.47
C THR A 258 24.10 1.50 -0.92
N PRO A 259 23.82 0.23 -1.27
CA PRO A 259 22.72 -0.54 -0.70
C PRO A 259 22.72 -0.53 0.84
N ALA A 260 23.86 -0.75 1.47
CA ALA A 260 24.02 -0.76 2.93
C ALA A 260 23.70 0.61 3.55
N ALA A 261 24.21 1.71 2.98
CA ALA A 261 23.93 3.06 3.46
C ALA A 261 22.45 3.42 3.34
N ALA A 262 21.79 3.02 2.25
CA ALA A 262 20.37 3.23 2.07
C ALA A 262 19.52 2.39 3.05
N ALA A 263 19.95 1.16 3.35
CA ALA A 263 19.28 0.30 4.33
C ALA A 263 19.42 0.89 5.75
N GLU A 264 20.61 1.33 6.16
CA GLU A 264 20.84 2.00 7.44
C GLU A 264 19.98 3.25 7.60
N ALA A 265 19.94 4.10 6.56
CA ALA A 265 19.10 5.30 6.55
C ALA A 265 17.59 4.97 6.66
N LEU A 266 17.13 3.92 5.98
CA LEU A 266 15.74 3.48 6.08
C LEU A 266 15.39 2.93 7.45
N LEU A 267 16.26 2.14 8.05
CA LEU A 267 16.08 1.61 9.41
C LEU A 267 16.01 2.75 10.45
N ALA A 268 16.81 3.78 10.30
CA ALA A 268 16.74 4.98 11.16
C ALA A 268 15.36 5.66 11.03
N VAL A 269 14.85 5.85 9.82
CA VAL A 269 13.52 6.43 9.57
C VAL A 269 12.40 5.54 10.12
N LEU A 270 12.51 4.22 10.02
CA LEU A 270 11.54 3.29 10.59
C LEU A 270 11.50 3.39 12.13
N ALA A 271 12.66 3.45 12.76
CA ALA A 271 12.78 3.63 14.21
C ALA A 271 12.19 4.98 14.67
N GLU A 272 12.51 6.07 13.97
CA GLU A 272 11.98 7.40 14.27
C GLU A 272 10.46 7.51 14.06
N SER A 273 9.93 6.86 13.02
CA SER A 273 8.49 6.84 12.73
C SER A 273 7.71 5.82 13.56
N ASP A 274 8.39 5.00 14.37
CA ASP A 274 7.80 3.93 15.16
C ASP A 274 6.97 2.95 14.31
N CYS A 275 7.48 2.67 13.12
CA CYS A 275 6.89 1.71 12.19
C CYS A 275 7.67 0.39 12.20
N ASP A 276 6.93 -0.71 12.12
CA ASP A 276 7.48 -2.07 12.13
C ASP A 276 7.45 -2.75 10.75
N THR A 277 6.93 -2.06 9.76
CA THR A 277 6.67 -2.62 8.43
C THR A 277 6.92 -1.54 7.39
N VAL A 278 7.55 -1.90 6.27
CA VAL A 278 7.86 -0.91 5.23
C VAL A 278 7.31 -1.32 3.87
N ASN A 279 6.81 -0.32 3.16
CA ASN A 279 6.48 -0.43 1.74
C ASN A 279 7.39 0.52 0.95
N VAL A 280 8.46 -0.03 0.41
CA VAL A 280 9.49 0.70 -0.33
C VAL A 280 8.94 1.17 -1.67
N ARG A 281 9.20 2.41 -2.00
CA ARG A 281 8.84 3.02 -3.28
C ARG A 281 10.09 3.48 -4.00
N VAL A 282 10.38 2.94 -5.17
CA VAL A 282 11.48 3.39 -6.06
C VAL A 282 10.98 4.25 -7.21
N HIS A 283 9.73 4.09 -7.60
CA HIS A 283 9.14 4.80 -8.74
C HIS A 283 8.89 6.29 -8.43
N VAL A 284 9.29 7.14 -9.37
CA VAL A 284 8.95 8.55 -9.48
C VAL A 284 8.37 8.78 -10.88
N ASN A 285 7.34 9.63 -11.02
CA ASN A 285 6.77 9.93 -12.33
C ASN A 285 7.84 10.51 -13.27
N GLY A 286 7.86 10.05 -14.51
CA GLY A 286 8.89 10.42 -15.48
C GLY A 286 10.05 9.44 -15.59
N LEU A 287 10.24 8.56 -14.61
CA LEU A 287 11.25 7.51 -14.71
C LEU A 287 10.84 6.43 -15.71
N THR A 288 11.81 6.00 -16.49
CA THR A 288 11.66 4.85 -17.40
C THR A 288 11.64 3.53 -16.61
N PRO A 289 11.06 2.45 -17.18
CA PRO A 289 11.16 1.11 -16.59
C PRO A 289 12.59 0.68 -16.31
N ALA A 290 13.54 1.00 -17.20
CA ALA A 290 14.94 0.64 -17.03
C ALA A 290 15.58 1.26 -15.78
N GLN A 291 15.29 2.53 -15.49
CA GLN A 291 15.80 3.19 -14.28
C GLN A 291 15.24 2.56 -13.00
N VAL A 292 13.97 2.13 -13.00
CA VAL A 292 13.39 1.40 -11.87
C VAL A 292 13.98 -0.01 -11.76
N ASP A 293 14.17 -0.71 -12.87
CA ASP A 293 14.79 -2.04 -12.92
C ASP A 293 16.26 -2.00 -12.42
N ASP A 294 17.00 -0.92 -12.70
CA ASP A 294 18.35 -0.68 -12.19
C ASP A 294 18.34 -0.52 -10.66
N GLN A 295 17.38 0.22 -10.10
CA GLN A 295 17.21 0.32 -8.66
C GLN A 295 16.89 -1.04 -8.03
N LEU A 296 16.00 -1.84 -8.62
CA LEU A 296 15.70 -3.20 -8.14
C LEU A 296 16.94 -4.10 -8.19
N THR A 297 17.83 -3.88 -9.13
CA THR A 297 19.11 -4.61 -9.18
C THR A 297 20.01 -4.23 -8.01
N GLN A 298 20.12 -2.94 -7.69
CA GLN A 298 20.86 -2.49 -6.52
C GLN A 298 20.23 -2.96 -5.20
N HIS A 299 18.88 -3.05 -5.12
CA HIS A 299 18.19 -3.59 -3.96
C HIS A 299 18.50 -5.09 -3.72
N ALA A 300 18.81 -5.85 -4.78
CA ALA A 300 19.25 -7.23 -4.67
C ALA A 300 20.62 -7.40 -3.99
N ASP A 301 21.47 -6.37 -4.00
CA ASP A 301 22.83 -6.39 -3.48
C ASP A 301 22.89 -6.18 -1.95
N GLY A 302 21.93 -6.75 -1.20
CA GLY A 302 21.92 -6.78 0.26
C GLY A 302 20.94 -5.80 0.93
N PHE A 303 20.37 -4.82 0.21
CA PHE A 303 19.45 -3.85 0.79
C PHE A 303 18.21 -4.52 1.44
N VAL A 304 17.54 -5.41 0.70
CA VAL A 304 16.33 -6.09 1.20
C VAL A 304 16.67 -7.02 2.36
N ASP A 305 17.79 -7.75 2.28
CA ASP A 305 18.26 -8.65 3.31
C ASP A 305 18.61 -7.94 4.62
N GLU A 306 19.26 -6.76 4.56
CA GLU A 306 19.62 -5.99 5.74
C GLU A 306 18.40 -5.47 6.49
N ILE A 307 17.38 -4.98 5.77
CA ILE A 307 16.14 -4.53 6.38
C ILE A 307 15.39 -5.72 6.99
N GLY A 308 15.27 -6.82 6.27
CA GLY A 308 14.60 -8.03 6.75
C GLY A 308 15.22 -8.61 8.03
N ARG A 309 16.55 -8.59 8.14
CA ARG A 309 17.25 -9.08 9.35
C ARG A 309 17.06 -8.18 10.58
N ALA A 310 16.89 -6.88 10.38
CA ALA A 310 16.73 -5.94 11.48
C ALA A 310 15.34 -6.00 12.12
N HIS A 311 14.37 -6.65 11.47
CA HIS A 311 12.99 -6.81 11.94
C HIS A 311 12.72 -8.19 12.58
N VAL A 312 13.70 -9.07 12.63
CA VAL A 312 13.66 -10.36 13.32
C VAL A 312 14.32 -10.21 14.70
#